data_f1ae9448de0011f93e23ce1cdc8c2363
#
_entry.id   f1ae9448de0011f93e23ce1cdc8c2363
#
_cell.length_a   1.000
_cell.length_b   1.000
_cell.length_c   1.000
_cell.angle_alpha   90.00
_cell.angle_beta   90.00
_cell.angle_gamma   90.00
#
_symmetry.space_group_name_H-M   'P 1'
#
loop_
_entity.id
_entity.type
_entity.pdbx_description
1 polymer ?
#
loop_
_entity_poly.entity_id
_entity_poly.type
_entity_poly.pdbx_seq_one_letter_code
_entity_poly.pdbx_strand_id
1 'polypeptide(L)'
;SVLTMIVEDPDKGIEKMVVRQFRRDDGERFLLLIQEPVTEKGQGYLLEGDNLWFYDPSSRQFAHTSLKETFQDSDARNADFGSNSYSSSYEVEGYLEGTLGNFEVYIIDLKAVDDTVPFPYTKIWVTKDTSLVLKTEEYSLTYRLMRTGLFPKYTKVGDVVIPVQMIFV
;
A
#
# COMPACT_ATOMS: atom_id res chain seq x y z
N SER A 1 13.10 -2.70 6.98
CA SER A 1 13.08 -3.49 5.73
C SER A 1 13.76 -2.74 4.59
N VAL A 2 14.06 -3.47 3.52
CA VAL A 2 14.45 -2.91 2.23
C VAL A 2 13.44 -3.42 1.22
N LEU A 3 12.85 -2.49 0.48
CA LEU A 3 11.86 -2.74 -0.54
C LEU A 3 12.51 -2.54 -1.91
N THR A 4 12.27 -3.46 -2.83
CA THR A 4 12.59 -3.26 -4.24
C THR A 4 11.27 -3.09 -4.98
N MET A 5 11.09 -1.94 -5.61
CA MET A 5 9.97 -1.64 -6.47
C MET A 5 10.41 -1.79 -7.92
N ILE A 6 9.56 -2.41 -8.72
CA ILE A 6 9.71 -2.50 -10.17
C ILE A 6 8.45 -1.90 -10.76
N VAL A 7 8.60 -0.84 -11.52
CA VAL A 7 7.51 -0.16 -12.23
C VAL A 7 7.66 -0.49 -13.71
N GLU A 8 6.63 -1.09 -14.29
CA GLU A 8 6.56 -1.39 -15.72
C GLU A 8 5.61 -0.40 -16.39
N ASP A 9 6.16 0.52 -17.16
CA ASP A 9 5.40 1.51 -17.91
C ASP A 9 5.56 1.18 -19.41
N PRO A 10 4.44 1.02 -20.17
CA PRO A 10 4.51 0.68 -21.60
C PRO A 10 5.31 1.67 -22.45
N ASP A 11 5.34 2.94 -22.05
CA ASP A 11 5.99 4.01 -22.80
C ASP A 11 7.42 4.31 -22.30
N LYS A 12 7.68 4.13 -21.00
CA LYS A 12 8.97 4.44 -20.36
C LYS A 12 9.85 3.20 -20.13
N GLY A 13 9.27 1.99 -20.21
CA GLY A 13 9.97 0.73 -19.95
C GLY A 13 9.94 0.32 -18.48
N ILE A 14 10.99 -0.38 -18.04
CA ILE A 14 11.09 -0.92 -16.68
C ILE A 14 12.00 -0.02 -15.85
N GLU A 15 11.47 0.51 -14.77
CA GLU A 15 12.21 1.27 -13.77
C GLU A 15 12.33 0.49 -12.47
N LYS A 16 13.49 0.57 -11.84
CA LYS A 16 13.78 -0.07 -10.56
C LYS A 16 14.09 0.98 -9.51
N MET A 17 13.40 0.88 -8.39
CA MET A 17 13.67 1.69 -7.22
C MET A 17 14.00 0.80 -6.00
N VAL A 18 14.95 1.21 -5.19
CA VAL A 18 15.24 0.58 -3.90
C VAL A 18 14.98 1.58 -2.79
N VAL A 19 14.13 1.19 -1.86
CA VAL A 19 13.69 2.03 -0.75
C VAL A 19 14.01 1.33 0.57
N ARG A 20 14.64 2.02 1.50
CA ARG A 20 14.79 1.56 2.88
C ARG A 20 13.62 2.08 3.71
N GLN A 21 12.88 1.17 4.32
CA GLN A 21 11.74 1.48 5.17
C GLN A 21 12.07 1.23 6.63
N PHE A 22 11.73 2.20 7.47
CA PHE A 22 11.61 2.07 8.92
C PHE A 22 10.15 2.31 9.25
N ARG A 23 9.53 1.38 9.97
CA ARG A 23 8.12 1.47 10.33
C ARG A 23 7.91 1.16 11.80
N ARG A 24 7.03 1.91 12.41
CA ARG A 24 6.56 1.72 13.77
C ARG A 24 5.05 1.89 13.79
N ASP A 25 4.34 0.78 14.03
CA ASP A 25 2.87 0.76 13.97
C ASP A 25 2.24 1.44 15.18
N ASP A 26 2.93 1.41 16.33
CA ASP A 26 2.56 2.24 17.48
C ASP A 26 2.81 3.71 17.16
N GLY A 27 1.71 4.47 16.99
CA GLY A 27 1.72 5.88 16.62
C GLY A 27 1.81 6.17 15.12
N GLU A 28 1.52 5.17 14.26
CA GLU A 28 1.40 5.33 12.80
C GLU A 28 2.57 6.12 12.19
N ARG A 29 3.79 5.60 12.36
CA ARG A 29 5.00 6.25 11.88
C ARG A 29 5.72 5.40 10.86
N PHE A 30 6.14 6.02 9.78
CA PHE A 30 7.15 5.42 8.91
C PHE A 30 8.14 6.47 8.38
N LEU A 31 9.31 5.97 8.02
CA LEU A 31 10.31 6.70 7.25
C LEU A 31 10.71 5.84 6.05
N LEU A 32 10.58 6.40 4.87
CA LEU A 32 11.07 5.82 3.62
C LEU A 32 12.25 6.65 3.15
N LEU A 33 13.34 5.95 2.76
CA LEU A 33 14.55 6.58 2.20
C LEU A 33 14.89 5.92 0.88
N ILE A 34 14.86 6.68 -0.20
CA ILE A 34 15.22 6.21 -1.54
C ILE A 34 16.73 5.98 -1.60
N GLN A 35 17.13 4.78 -2.00
CA GLN A 35 18.52 4.35 -2.14
C GLN A 35 18.95 4.28 -3.60
N GLU A 36 18.04 3.87 -4.48
CA GLU A 36 18.18 3.80 -5.94
C GLU A 36 16.90 4.31 -6.59
N PRO A 37 16.98 4.98 -7.74
CA PRO A 37 18.18 5.34 -8.50
C PRO A 37 19.03 6.40 -7.82
N VAL A 38 20.28 6.58 -8.28
CA VAL A 38 21.22 7.56 -7.71
C VAL A 38 20.70 9.00 -7.83
N THR A 39 19.93 9.28 -8.89
CA THR A 39 19.30 10.59 -9.15
C THR A 39 18.30 11.01 -8.06
N GLU A 40 17.68 10.05 -7.40
CA GLU A 40 16.65 10.26 -6.35
C GLU A 40 17.15 9.90 -4.95
N LYS A 41 18.40 9.42 -4.89
CA LYS A 41 18.99 8.97 -3.62
C LYS A 41 18.99 10.07 -2.57
N GLY A 42 18.46 9.70 -1.39
CA GLY A 42 18.34 10.60 -0.24
C GLY A 42 17.03 11.35 -0.18
N GLN A 43 16.17 11.27 -1.21
CA GLN A 43 14.77 11.66 -1.07
C GLN A 43 14.11 10.75 -0.02
N GLY A 44 13.13 11.29 0.71
CA GLY A 44 12.48 10.52 1.75
C GLY A 44 11.06 10.97 2.04
N TYR A 45 10.32 10.07 2.66
CA TYR A 45 8.96 10.32 3.13
C TYR A 45 8.91 10.02 4.62
N LEU A 46 8.39 10.94 5.40
CA LEU A 46 8.20 10.79 6.84
C LEU A 46 6.72 10.95 7.17
N LEU A 47 6.12 9.88 7.70
CA LEU A 47 4.80 9.92 8.31
C LEU A 47 4.95 9.99 9.82
N GLU A 48 4.23 10.94 10.43
CA GLU A 48 4.03 11.03 11.87
C GLU A 48 2.59 11.44 12.16
N GLY A 49 1.79 10.49 12.66
CA GLY A 49 0.34 10.64 12.78
C GLY A 49 -0.28 10.91 11.40
N ASP A 50 -1.06 11.99 11.28
CA ASP A 50 -1.74 12.36 10.03
C ASP A 50 -0.88 13.15 9.05
N ASN A 51 0.38 13.44 9.40
CA ASN A 51 1.24 14.31 8.62
C ASN A 51 2.27 13.52 7.84
N LEU A 52 2.19 13.59 6.52
CA LEU A 52 3.17 13.02 5.61
C LEU A 52 4.00 14.14 4.97
N TRP A 53 5.31 14.01 5.11
CA TRP A 53 6.29 14.96 4.58
C TRP A 53 7.18 14.28 3.56
N PHE A 54 7.37 14.93 2.42
CA PHE A 54 8.40 14.58 1.44
C PHE A 54 9.62 15.48 1.65
N TYR A 55 10.80 14.90 1.65
CA TYR A 55 12.08 15.61 1.71
C TYR A 55 12.85 15.44 0.41
N ASP A 56 13.30 16.56 -0.16
CA ASP A 56 14.20 16.60 -1.30
C ASP A 56 15.59 17.11 -0.87
N PRO A 57 16.64 16.26 -0.97
CA PRO A 57 17.99 16.63 -0.57
C PRO A 57 18.64 17.69 -1.46
N SER A 58 18.18 17.84 -2.72
CA SER A 58 18.73 18.83 -3.66
C SER A 58 18.36 20.25 -3.26
N SER A 59 17.11 20.46 -2.91
CA SER A 59 16.59 21.74 -2.41
C SER A 59 16.73 21.91 -0.91
N ARG A 60 16.95 20.79 -0.17
CA ARG A 60 16.93 20.72 1.31
C ARG A 60 15.60 21.20 1.91
N GLN A 61 14.51 20.96 1.19
CA GLN A 61 13.18 21.39 1.58
C GLN A 61 12.29 20.19 1.94
N PHE A 62 11.35 20.46 2.85
CA PHE A 62 10.25 19.57 3.15
C PHE A 62 8.98 20.12 2.50
N ALA A 63 8.24 19.24 1.86
CA ALA A 63 6.92 19.53 1.33
C ALA A 63 5.90 18.61 2.00
N HIS A 64 4.74 19.17 2.38
CA HIS A 64 3.63 18.36 2.86
C HIS A 64 3.01 17.63 1.67
N THR A 65 2.72 16.34 1.84
CA THR A 65 2.08 15.49 0.84
C THR A 65 0.95 14.68 1.48
N SER A 66 0.28 13.82 0.72
CA SER A 66 -0.87 13.07 1.17
C SER A 66 -0.64 11.56 1.04
N LEU A 67 -1.25 10.79 1.96
CA LEU A 67 -1.32 9.33 1.86
C LEU A 67 -2.06 8.85 0.61
N LYS A 68 -2.96 9.68 0.06
CA LYS A 68 -3.73 9.38 -1.16
C LYS A 68 -2.92 9.52 -2.45
N GLU A 69 -1.84 10.29 -2.42
CA GLU A 69 -1.00 10.49 -3.61
C GLU A 69 -0.20 9.25 -3.96
N THR A 70 0.16 9.14 -5.22
CA THR A 70 1.04 8.08 -5.71
C THR A 70 2.43 8.23 -5.11
N PHE A 71 3.04 7.11 -4.78
CA PHE A 71 4.45 7.07 -4.40
C PHE A 71 5.30 7.16 -5.66
N GLN A 72 6.01 8.27 -5.81
CA GLN A 72 6.69 8.58 -7.06
C GLN A 72 5.69 8.45 -8.23
N ASP A 73 6.11 8.08 -9.40
CA ASP A 73 5.24 7.89 -10.57
C ASP A 73 4.74 6.44 -10.71
N SER A 74 4.48 5.75 -9.59
CA SER A 74 4.03 4.34 -9.57
C SER A 74 2.55 4.19 -9.25
N ASP A 75 2.01 2.97 -9.41
CA ASP A 75 0.64 2.62 -8.97
C ASP A 75 0.52 2.43 -7.45
N ALA A 76 1.65 2.39 -6.73
CA ALA A 76 1.64 2.41 -5.27
C ALA A 76 1.20 3.77 -4.74
N ARG A 77 0.45 3.77 -3.63
CA ARG A 77 0.09 4.97 -2.88
C ARG A 77 1.00 5.12 -1.68
N ASN A 78 1.17 6.34 -1.20
CA ASN A 78 1.91 6.59 0.03
C ASN A 78 1.31 5.80 1.21
N ALA A 79 -0.01 5.58 1.22
CA ALA A 79 -0.72 4.78 2.22
C ALA A 79 -0.28 3.30 2.25
N ASP A 80 0.19 2.73 1.14
CA ASP A 80 0.56 1.30 1.08
C ASP A 80 1.79 0.97 1.95
N PHE A 81 2.56 1.98 2.34
CA PHE A 81 3.73 1.83 3.22
C PHE A 81 3.39 1.96 4.71
N GLY A 82 2.18 2.43 5.03
CA GLY A 82 1.67 2.57 6.39
C GLY A 82 1.06 1.30 6.96
N SER A 83 0.42 1.42 8.11
CA SER A 83 -0.41 0.36 8.68
C SER A 83 -1.77 0.37 7.98
N ASN A 84 -2.06 -0.68 7.20
CA ASN A 84 -3.39 -0.86 6.61
C ASN A 84 -4.34 -1.45 7.65
N SER A 85 -4.99 -0.59 8.42
CA SER A 85 -6.05 -1.03 9.35
C SER A 85 -7.39 -0.90 8.66
N TYR A 86 -7.81 -1.95 7.93
CA TYR A 86 -9.16 -1.99 7.34
C TYR A 86 -10.25 -1.79 8.39
N SER A 87 -10.04 -2.29 9.61
CA SER A 87 -11.05 -2.24 10.68
C SER A 87 -11.30 -0.85 11.25
N SER A 88 -10.33 0.06 11.16
CA SER A 88 -10.51 1.45 11.63
C SER A 88 -10.96 2.39 10.51
N SER A 89 -10.61 2.06 9.26
CA SER A 89 -10.81 2.96 8.12
C SER A 89 -12.00 2.60 7.24
N TYR A 90 -12.57 1.40 7.42
CA TYR A 90 -13.66 0.90 6.59
C TYR A 90 -14.75 0.24 7.39
N GLU A 91 -15.98 0.34 6.88
CA GLU A 91 -17.15 -0.44 7.31
C GLU A 91 -17.39 -1.58 6.33
N VAL A 92 -17.84 -2.74 6.85
CA VAL A 92 -18.23 -3.89 6.02
C VAL A 92 -19.65 -3.65 5.50
N GLU A 93 -19.82 -3.54 4.18
CA GLU A 93 -21.14 -3.46 3.54
C GLU A 93 -21.77 -4.85 3.30
N GLY A 94 -20.92 -5.85 3.08
CA GLY A 94 -21.35 -7.24 2.86
C GLY A 94 -20.18 -8.17 2.67
N TYR A 95 -20.48 -9.46 2.63
CA TYR A 95 -19.47 -10.47 2.29
C TYR A 95 -20.10 -11.68 1.60
N LEU A 96 -19.27 -12.39 0.85
CA LEU A 96 -19.57 -13.67 0.21
C LEU A 96 -18.47 -14.66 0.57
N GLU A 97 -18.81 -15.94 0.54
CA GLU A 97 -17.83 -17.02 0.57
C GLU A 97 -17.50 -17.47 -0.85
N GLY A 98 -16.24 -17.77 -1.10
CA GLY A 98 -15.80 -18.18 -2.43
C GLY A 98 -14.41 -18.83 -2.42
N THR A 99 -13.83 -18.94 -3.60
CA THR A 99 -12.48 -19.44 -3.79
C THR A 99 -11.66 -18.47 -4.63
N LEU A 100 -10.37 -18.36 -4.33
CA LEU A 100 -9.38 -17.67 -5.16
C LEU A 100 -8.23 -18.65 -5.42
N GLY A 101 -8.15 -19.19 -6.65
CA GLY A 101 -7.27 -20.31 -6.93
C GLY A 101 -7.62 -21.53 -6.06
N ASN A 102 -6.65 -21.98 -5.25
CA ASN A 102 -6.82 -23.12 -4.34
C ASN A 102 -7.22 -22.70 -2.90
N PHE A 103 -7.47 -21.41 -2.65
CA PHE A 103 -7.77 -20.91 -1.32
C PHE A 103 -9.28 -20.69 -1.16
N GLU A 104 -9.82 -21.17 -0.05
CA GLU A 104 -11.15 -20.75 0.42
C GLU A 104 -11.03 -19.35 1.03
N VAL A 105 -11.89 -18.44 0.59
CA VAL A 105 -11.81 -17.02 0.97
C VAL A 105 -13.16 -16.47 1.38
N TYR A 106 -13.12 -15.44 2.22
CA TYR A 106 -14.17 -14.44 2.33
C TYR A 106 -13.88 -13.33 1.32
N ILE A 107 -14.88 -12.94 0.56
CA ILE A 107 -14.85 -11.79 -0.34
C ILE A 107 -15.67 -10.71 0.34
N ILE A 108 -15.03 -9.66 0.81
CA ILE A 108 -15.62 -8.66 1.69
C ILE A 108 -15.68 -7.33 0.96
N ASP A 109 -16.87 -6.73 0.89
CA ASP A 109 -17.09 -5.39 0.38
C ASP A 109 -16.96 -4.38 1.53
N LEU A 110 -16.08 -3.41 1.32
CA LEU A 110 -15.71 -2.39 2.30
C LEU A 110 -16.02 -1.00 1.76
N LYS A 111 -16.55 -0.15 2.63
CA LYS A 111 -16.77 1.27 2.37
C LYS A 111 -15.99 2.12 3.37
N ALA A 112 -15.28 3.11 2.88
CA ALA A 112 -14.54 4.04 3.72
C ALA A 112 -15.46 4.76 4.71
N VAL A 113 -15.00 4.87 5.96
CA VAL A 113 -15.70 5.59 7.04
C VAL A 113 -15.66 7.09 6.80
N ASP A 114 -14.56 7.56 6.23
CA ASP A 114 -14.31 8.96 5.91
C ASP A 114 -13.46 9.09 4.64
N ASP A 115 -13.04 10.29 4.33
CA ASP A 115 -12.26 10.60 3.13
C ASP A 115 -10.74 10.61 3.36
N THR A 116 -10.23 10.06 4.46
CA THR A 116 -8.78 10.03 4.75
C THR A 116 -8.06 8.96 3.94
N VAL A 117 -8.77 7.89 3.54
CA VAL A 117 -8.22 6.80 2.75
C VAL A 117 -8.23 7.07 1.24
N PRO A 118 -7.33 6.43 0.46
CA PRO A 118 -7.22 6.67 -0.99
C PRO A 118 -8.46 6.24 -1.79
N PHE A 119 -9.14 5.17 -1.34
CA PHE A 119 -10.23 4.55 -2.10
C PHE A 119 -11.49 4.46 -1.26
N PRO A 120 -12.61 5.08 -1.72
CA PRO A 120 -13.87 5.07 -0.98
C PRO A 120 -14.54 3.69 -0.89
N TYR A 121 -14.28 2.80 -1.85
CA TYR A 121 -14.76 1.43 -1.84
C TYR A 121 -13.61 0.48 -2.13
N THR A 122 -13.57 -0.61 -1.37
CA THR A 122 -12.54 -1.65 -1.54
C THR A 122 -13.19 -3.02 -1.37
N LYS A 123 -12.84 -3.95 -2.24
CA LYS A 123 -13.19 -5.35 -2.11
C LYS A 123 -11.93 -6.13 -1.78
N ILE A 124 -11.99 -6.97 -0.75
CA ILE A 124 -10.84 -7.78 -0.32
C ILE A 124 -11.17 -9.26 -0.33
N TRP A 125 -10.19 -10.09 -0.72
CA TRP A 125 -10.22 -11.54 -0.66
C TRP A 125 -9.32 -11.99 0.49
N VAL A 126 -9.92 -12.55 1.53
CA VAL A 126 -9.23 -12.93 2.77
C VAL A 126 -9.35 -14.45 2.95
N THR A 127 -8.23 -15.14 3.16
CA THR A 127 -8.24 -16.58 3.42
C THR A 127 -8.99 -16.91 4.70
N LYS A 128 -9.80 -17.99 4.67
CA LYS A 128 -10.59 -18.40 5.82
C LYS A 128 -9.75 -18.98 6.97
N ASP A 129 -8.66 -19.65 6.64
CA ASP A 129 -7.80 -20.36 7.59
C ASP A 129 -6.77 -19.48 8.29
N THR A 130 -6.19 -18.52 7.56
CA THR A 130 -5.05 -17.72 8.03
C THR A 130 -5.34 -16.23 8.10
N SER A 131 -6.52 -15.79 7.65
CA SER A 131 -6.92 -14.38 7.59
C SER A 131 -5.96 -13.49 6.80
N LEU A 132 -5.31 -14.03 5.76
CA LEU A 132 -4.41 -13.28 4.90
C LEU A 132 -5.16 -12.70 3.71
N VAL A 133 -4.91 -11.44 3.40
CA VAL A 133 -5.44 -10.78 2.20
C VAL A 133 -4.66 -11.26 0.98
N LEU A 134 -5.31 -11.88 0.01
CA LEU A 134 -4.67 -12.36 -1.22
C LEU A 134 -4.84 -11.39 -2.40
N LYS A 135 -5.95 -10.66 -2.40
CA LYS A 135 -6.30 -9.72 -3.48
C LYS A 135 -7.10 -8.54 -2.91
N THR A 136 -6.91 -7.38 -3.50
CA THR A 136 -7.78 -6.22 -3.33
C THR A 136 -8.25 -5.71 -4.69
N GLU A 137 -9.43 -5.13 -4.73
CA GLU A 137 -9.92 -4.29 -5.83
C GLU A 137 -10.40 -2.99 -5.22
N GLU A 138 -9.91 -1.89 -5.73
CA GLU A 138 -10.09 -0.56 -5.17
C GLU A 138 -10.83 0.31 -6.16
N TYR A 139 -11.91 0.96 -5.70
CA TYR A 139 -12.88 1.63 -6.56
C TYR A 139 -13.05 3.10 -6.20
N SER A 140 -13.38 3.89 -7.23
CA SER A 140 -13.78 5.29 -7.08
C SER A 140 -15.19 5.44 -6.47
N LEU A 141 -15.58 6.67 -6.15
CA LEU A 141 -16.96 7.01 -5.72
C LEU A 141 -18.04 6.57 -6.71
N THR A 142 -17.72 6.43 -7.99
CA THR A 142 -18.64 5.95 -9.03
C THR A 142 -18.50 4.45 -9.31
N TYR A 143 -17.88 3.69 -8.39
CA TYR A 143 -17.61 2.25 -8.51
C TYR A 143 -16.80 1.87 -9.76
N ARG A 144 -15.97 2.77 -10.29
CA ARG A 144 -15.00 2.43 -11.33
C ARG A 144 -13.79 1.78 -10.66
N LEU A 145 -13.38 0.62 -11.14
CA LEU A 145 -12.12 -0.03 -10.70
C LEU A 145 -10.94 0.90 -11.02
N MET A 146 -10.17 1.22 -10.01
CA MET A 146 -9.02 2.12 -10.08
C MET A 146 -7.70 1.37 -9.99
N ARG A 147 -7.66 0.33 -9.17
CA ARG A 147 -6.46 -0.46 -8.93
C ARG A 147 -6.83 -1.87 -8.46
N THR A 148 -6.01 -2.85 -8.84
CA THR A 148 -6.03 -4.20 -8.28
C THR A 148 -4.71 -4.46 -7.55
N GLY A 149 -4.78 -4.89 -6.31
CA GLY A 149 -3.64 -5.35 -5.52
C GLY A 149 -3.63 -6.87 -5.44
N LEU A 150 -2.46 -7.49 -5.62
CA LEU A 150 -2.24 -8.92 -5.43
C LEU A 150 -1.13 -9.13 -4.40
N PHE A 151 -1.31 -10.10 -3.50
CA PHE A 151 -0.38 -10.43 -2.42
C PHE A 151 0.01 -11.90 -2.50
N PRO A 152 0.82 -12.28 -3.49
CA PRO A 152 1.10 -13.70 -3.79
C PRO A 152 2.03 -14.38 -2.79
N LYS A 153 2.75 -13.61 -1.97
CA LYS A 153 3.75 -14.19 -1.07
C LYS A 153 3.78 -13.50 0.28
N TYR A 154 3.75 -14.34 1.32
CA TYR A 154 3.86 -13.95 2.72
C TYR A 154 5.05 -14.63 3.39
N THR A 155 5.56 -14.03 4.45
CA THR A 155 6.57 -14.63 5.33
C THR A 155 6.25 -14.33 6.79
N LYS A 156 6.73 -15.22 7.67
CA LYS A 156 6.61 -15.03 9.11
C LYS A 156 7.90 -14.41 9.65
N VAL A 157 7.76 -13.31 10.40
CA VAL A 157 8.86 -12.63 11.09
C VAL A 157 8.48 -12.53 12.57
N GLY A 158 9.12 -13.33 13.41
CA GLY A 158 8.67 -13.52 14.79
C GLY A 158 7.28 -14.13 14.79
N ASP A 159 6.31 -13.49 15.44
CA ASP A 159 4.90 -13.94 15.49
C ASP A 159 4.00 -13.22 14.46
N VAL A 160 4.55 -12.32 13.65
CA VAL A 160 3.81 -11.55 12.66
C VAL A 160 3.99 -12.13 11.28
N VAL A 161 2.90 -12.26 10.51
CA VAL A 161 2.91 -12.64 9.09
C VAL A 161 2.80 -11.37 8.25
N ILE A 162 3.75 -11.16 7.36
CA ILE A 162 3.82 -9.97 6.51
C ILE A 162 3.88 -10.34 5.04
N PRO A 163 3.25 -9.57 4.14
CA PRO A 163 3.44 -9.74 2.70
C PRO A 163 4.89 -9.36 2.33
N VAL A 164 5.52 -10.18 1.50
CA VAL A 164 6.87 -9.93 0.98
C VAL A 164 6.88 -9.69 -0.52
N GLN A 165 5.72 -9.82 -1.16
CA GLN A 165 5.49 -9.43 -2.54
C GLN A 165 4.10 -8.82 -2.66
N MET A 166 4.04 -7.65 -3.28
CA MET A 166 2.81 -6.94 -3.62
C MET A 166 2.90 -6.54 -5.09
N ILE A 167 1.81 -6.69 -5.82
CA ILE A 167 1.68 -6.32 -7.23
C ILE A 167 0.46 -5.42 -7.34
N PHE A 168 0.62 -4.24 -7.90
CA PHE A 168 -0.46 -3.31 -8.20
C PHE A 168 -0.60 -3.12 -9.71
N VAL A 169 -1.85 -3.10 -10.19
CA VAL A 169 -2.22 -2.96 -11.60
C VAL A 169 -3.42 -2.04 -11.74
#